data_db6b17f5bcfb1f7b05d20f98dbffb7eb
#
_entry.id   db6b17f5bcfb1f7b05d20f98dbffb7eb
#
_cell.length_a   1.000
_cell.length_b   1.000
_cell.length_c   1.000
_cell.angle_alpha   90.00
_cell.angle_beta   90.00
_cell.angle_gamma   90.00
#
_symmetry.space_group_name_H-M   'P 1'
#
loop_
_entity.id
_entity.type
_entity.pdbx_description
1 polymer ?
#
loop_
_entity_poly.entity_id
_entity_poly.type
_entity_poly.pdbx_seq_one_letter_code
_entity_poly.pdbx_strand_id
1 'polypeptide(L)'
;MRNVARLKAGYYPLPQREAERLKSFLIFSGQETAVLDPCAGTGAALHLITDREKVIRHGIELDAYRADESRNILHHVIHGNAFDVQSAV
;
A
#
# COMPACT_ATOMS: atom_id res chain seq x y z
N MET A 1 -10.06 5.73 -20.00
CA MET A 1 -9.19 6.91 -20.22
C MET A 1 -8.29 7.11 -19.02
N ARG A 2 -7.06 7.48 -19.28
CA ARG A 2 -6.12 7.72 -18.22
C ARG A 2 -6.45 9.01 -17.45
N ASN A 3 -6.35 8.93 -16.14
CA ASN A 3 -6.61 10.08 -15.28
C ASN A 3 -5.35 10.94 -15.16
N VAL A 4 -5.39 12.11 -15.80
CA VAL A 4 -4.25 13.05 -15.82
C VAL A 4 -3.90 13.55 -14.43
N ALA A 5 -4.90 13.76 -13.56
CA ALA A 5 -4.65 14.21 -12.20
C ALA A 5 -3.86 13.16 -11.39
N ARG A 6 -4.12 11.88 -11.61
CA ARG A 6 -3.36 10.81 -10.97
C ARG A 6 -1.91 10.83 -11.41
N LEU A 7 -1.65 11.08 -12.70
CA LEU A 7 -0.29 11.21 -13.20
C LEU A 7 0.43 12.42 -12.60
N LYS A 8 -0.26 13.56 -12.50
CA LYS A 8 0.31 14.77 -11.89
C LYS A 8 0.64 14.53 -10.41
N ALA A 9 -0.13 13.71 -9.73
CA ALA A 9 0.12 13.35 -8.34
C ALA A 9 1.16 12.24 -8.19
N GLY A 10 1.80 11.81 -9.29
CA GLY A 10 2.83 10.78 -9.25
C GLY A 10 2.30 9.39 -8.95
N TYR A 11 1.02 9.14 -9.21
CA TYR A 11 0.42 7.86 -8.91
C TYR A 11 0.51 6.92 -10.10
N TYR A 12 1.25 5.84 -9.93
CA TYR A 12 1.38 4.76 -10.89
C TYR A 12 1.03 3.47 -10.18
N PRO A 13 -0.21 2.98 -10.33
CA PRO A 13 -0.60 1.75 -9.65
C PRO A 13 0.24 0.57 -10.16
N LEU A 14 0.69 -0.26 -9.21
CA LEU A 14 1.38 -1.49 -9.58
C LEU A 14 0.38 -2.43 -10.25
N PRO A 15 0.63 -2.87 -11.48
CA PRO A 15 -0.27 -3.80 -12.14
C PRO A 15 -0.43 -5.10 -11.36
N GLN A 16 -1.61 -5.70 -11.42
CA GLN A 16 -1.90 -6.94 -10.70
C GLN A 16 -0.91 -8.04 -11.04
N ARG A 17 -0.53 -8.16 -12.29
CA ARG A 17 0.43 -9.17 -12.74
C ARG A 17 1.78 -9.05 -12.04
N GLU A 18 2.28 -7.84 -11.93
CA GLU A 18 3.55 -7.58 -11.23
C GLU A 18 3.42 -7.78 -9.73
N ALA A 19 2.28 -7.43 -9.16
CA ALA A 19 2.03 -7.67 -7.74
C ALA A 19 2.02 -9.17 -7.43
N GLU A 20 1.37 -9.98 -8.27
CA GLU A 20 1.37 -11.44 -8.13
C GLU A 20 2.77 -12.01 -8.24
N ARG A 21 3.56 -11.48 -9.17
CA ARG A 21 4.94 -11.90 -9.35
C ARG A 21 5.80 -11.56 -8.14
N LEU A 22 5.65 -10.36 -7.59
CA LEU A 22 6.33 -9.98 -6.36
C LEU A 22 5.95 -10.89 -5.20
N LYS A 23 4.67 -11.20 -5.08
CA LYS A 23 4.19 -12.11 -4.04
C LYS A 23 4.92 -13.45 -4.10
N SER A 24 5.21 -13.96 -5.28
CA SER A 24 5.87 -15.26 -5.44
C SER A 24 7.32 -15.26 -4.91
N PHE A 25 7.93 -14.09 -4.76
CA PHE A 25 9.29 -13.96 -4.23
C PHE A 25 9.33 -13.71 -2.73
N LEU A 26 8.20 -13.48 -2.09
CA LEU A 26 8.15 -13.14 -0.67
C LEU A 26 7.77 -14.34 0.17
N ILE A 27 8.41 -14.44 1.32
CA ILE A 27 8.13 -15.50 2.30
C ILE A 27 7.75 -14.82 3.61
N PHE A 28 6.60 -15.18 4.14
CA PHE A 28 6.14 -14.70 5.45
C PHE A 28 6.28 -15.83 6.47
N SER A 29 6.61 -15.45 7.70
CA SER A 29 6.95 -16.44 8.74
C SER A 29 5.75 -17.23 9.27
N GLY A 30 4.53 -16.79 8.96
CA GLY A 30 3.32 -17.34 9.58
C GLY A 30 3.01 -16.74 10.94
N GLN A 31 3.88 -15.92 11.48
CA GLN A 31 3.62 -15.13 12.68
C GLN A 31 3.16 -13.72 12.27
N GLU A 32 2.42 -13.07 13.16
CA GLU A 32 1.94 -11.73 12.90
C GLU A 32 3.11 -10.77 12.63
N THR A 33 3.04 -10.05 11.54
CA THR A 33 4.09 -9.14 11.08
C THR A 33 3.43 -7.84 10.62
N ALA A 34 4.06 -6.71 10.93
CA ALA A 34 3.64 -5.43 10.39
C ALA A 34 4.33 -5.19 9.05
N VAL A 35 3.57 -4.76 8.07
CA VAL A 35 4.10 -4.37 6.75
C VAL A 35 3.68 -2.93 6.47
N LEU A 36 4.57 -2.20 5.82
CA LEU A 36 4.34 -0.80 5.50
C LEU A 36 4.58 -0.54 4.03
N ASP A 37 3.62 0.10 3.39
CA ASP A 37 3.80 0.65 2.05
C ASP A 37 3.82 2.18 2.16
N PRO A 38 4.96 2.82 1.93
CA PRO A 38 5.08 4.27 2.05
C PRO A 38 4.43 5.04 0.91
N CYS A 39 3.97 4.35 -0.13
CA CYS A 39 3.25 4.92 -1.27
C CYS A 39 2.05 4.03 -1.59
N ALA A 40 1.15 3.93 -0.64
CA ALA A 40 0.12 2.90 -0.64
C ALA A 40 -0.87 2.96 -1.82
N GLY A 41 -1.08 4.13 -2.40
CA GLY A 41 -2.11 4.29 -3.43
C GLY A 41 -3.47 3.91 -2.87
N THR A 42 -4.20 3.07 -3.59
CA THR A 42 -5.49 2.56 -3.12
C THR A 42 -5.36 1.38 -2.15
N GLY A 43 -4.16 0.90 -1.94
CA GLY A 43 -3.89 -0.25 -1.09
C GLY A 43 -4.00 -1.60 -1.77
N ALA A 44 -4.44 -1.63 -3.02
CA ALA A 44 -4.72 -2.89 -3.72
C ALA A 44 -3.47 -3.76 -3.89
N ALA A 45 -2.33 -3.14 -4.20
CA ALA A 45 -1.08 -3.89 -4.40
C ALA A 45 -0.62 -4.54 -3.11
N LEU A 46 -0.60 -3.79 -2.01
CA LEU A 46 -0.18 -4.33 -0.71
C LEU A 46 -1.13 -5.45 -0.27
N HIS A 47 -2.42 -5.25 -0.46
CA HIS A 47 -3.42 -6.26 -0.12
C HIS A 47 -3.15 -7.55 -0.90
N LEU A 48 -2.93 -7.45 -2.21
CA LEU A 48 -2.67 -8.63 -3.04
C LEU A 48 -1.38 -9.35 -2.64
N ILE A 49 -0.31 -8.60 -2.42
CA ILE A 49 1.00 -9.16 -2.05
C ILE A 49 0.94 -9.90 -0.72
N THR A 50 0.12 -9.42 0.21
CA THR A 50 0.01 -9.99 1.55
C THR A 50 -1.27 -10.81 1.77
N ASP A 51 -1.99 -11.13 0.70
CA ASP A 51 -3.24 -11.88 0.80
C ASP A 51 -3.01 -13.22 1.51
N ARG A 52 -3.89 -13.52 2.46
CA ARG A 52 -3.86 -14.73 3.30
C ARG A 52 -2.69 -14.79 4.27
N GLU A 53 -1.88 -13.73 4.38
CA GLU A 53 -0.79 -13.70 5.34
C GLU A 53 -1.25 -13.06 6.66
N LYS A 54 -0.61 -13.45 7.76
CA LYS A 54 -0.85 -12.87 9.08
C LYS A 54 -0.11 -11.56 9.20
N VAL A 55 -0.65 -10.52 8.60
CA VAL A 55 0.03 -9.21 8.58
C VAL A 55 -0.91 -8.11 9.02
N ILE A 56 -0.34 -7.09 9.64
CA ILE A 56 -1.01 -5.82 9.87
C ILE A 56 -0.49 -4.86 8.81
N ARG A 57 -1.39 -4.37 7.97
CA ARG A 57 -1.05 -3.56 6.81
C ARG A 57 -1.13 -2.09 7.15
N HIS A 58 -0.01 -1.41 7.00
CA HIS A 58 0.10 0.04 7.17
C HIS A 58 0.39 0.69 5.83
N GLY A 59 -0.27 1.80 5.54
CA GLY A 59 -0.03 2.57 4.34
C GLY A 59 0.17 4.03 4.62
N ILE A 60 0.98 4.68 3.80
CA ILE A 60 1.11 6.13 3.77
C ILE A 60 0.74 6.57 2.37
N GLU A 61 -0.15 7.53 2.24
CA GLU A 61 -0.60 8.01 0.94
C GLU A 61 -0.73 9.53 0.96
N LEU A 62 -0.12 10.17 -0.02
CA LEU A 62 -0.09 11.62 -0.15
C LEU A 62 -1.45 12.18 -0.59
N ASP A 63 -2.16 11.46 -1.45
CA ASP A 63 -3.44 11.90 -1.97
C ASP A 63 -4.58 11.50 -1.04
N ALA A 64 -5.41 12.47 -0.64
CA ALA A 64 -6.49 12.24 0.31
C ALA A 64 -7.52 11.22 -0.20
N TYR A 65 -7.85 11.27 -1.48
CA TYR A 65 -8.84 10.36 -2.06
C TYR A 65 -8.33 8.91 -2.04
N ARG A 66 -7.08 8.70 -2.46
CA ARG A 66 -6.49 7.37 -2.44
C ARG A 66 -6.28 6.86 -1.01
N ALA A 67 -5.92 7.77 -0.09
CA ALA A 67 -5.81 7.39 1.33
C ALA A 67 -7.14 6.87 1.86
N ASP A 68 -8.24 7.55 1.55
CA ASP A 68 -9.57 7.10 1.96
C ASP A 68 -9.92 5.75 1.34
N GLU A 69 -9.62 5.55 0.06
CA GLU A 69 -9.85 4.24 -0.57
C GLU A 69 -9.05 3.13 0.11
N SER A 70 -7.77 3.41 0.42
CA SER A 70 -6.91 2.41 1.04
C SER A 70 -7.37 2.01 2.44
N ARG A 71 -8.07 2.88 3.16
CA ARG A 71 -8.62 2.57 4.49
C ARG A 71 -9.64 1.44 4.48
N ASN A 72 -10.20 1.13 3.32
CA ASN A 72 -11.14 0.03 3.19
C ASN A 72 -10.47 -1.34 3.23
N ILE A 73 -9.16 -1.41 2.92
CA ILE A 73 -8.46 -2.68 2.78
C ILE A 73 -7.15 -2.76 3.55
N LEU A 74 -6.64 -1.65 4.06
CA LEU A 74 -5.47 -1.65 4.93
C LEU A 74 -5.91 -1.39 6.37
N HIS A 75 -5.15 -1.87 7.33
CA HIS A 75 -5.49 -1.72 8.74
C HIS A 75 -5.28 -0.29 9.24
N HIS A 76 -4.19 0.33 8.82
CA HIS A 76 -3.84 1.69 9.25
C HIS A 76 -3.33 2.49 8.06
N VAL A 77 -3.86 3.69 7.88
CA VAL A 77 -3.45 4.56 6.79
C VAL A 77 -3.19 5.96 7.33
N ILE A 78 -2.05 6.51 6.95
CA ILE A 78 -1.70 7.90 7.21
C ILE A 78 -1.81 8.66 5.89
N HIS A 79 -2.63 9.71 5.89
CA HIS A 79 -2.68 10.67 4.78
C HIS A 79 -1.56 11.68 5.00
N GLY A 80 -0.52 11.61 4.18
CA GLY A 80 0.62 12.50 4.31
C GLY A 80 1.77 12.11 3.40
N ASN A 81 2.87 12.82 3.59
CA ASN A 81 4.11 12.56 2.86
C ASN A 81 4.96 11.57 3.67
N ALA A 82 5.42 10.51 3.03
CA ALA A 82 6.21 9.47 3.69
C ALA A 82 7.50 10.03 4.32
N PHE A 83 8.05 11.09 3.74
CA PHE A 83 9.27 11.71 4.28
C PHE A 83 9.04 12.47 5.58
N ASP A 84 7.79 12.82 5.88
CA ASP A 84 7.42 13.57 7.09
C ASP A 84 6.93 12.63 8.20
N VAL A 85 6.73 11.36 7.91
CA VAL A 85 6.23 10.40 8.89
C VAL A 85 7.40 9.78 9.64
N GLN A 86 7.30 9.78 10.97
CA GLN A 86 8.29 9.14 11.82
C GLN A 86 7.75 7.86 12.42
N SER A 87 8.60 6.84 12.48
CA SER A 87 8.26 5.61 13.17
C SER A 87 8.30 5.84 14.68
N ALA A 88 7.32 5.30 15.38
CA ALA A 88 7.26 5.35 16.85
C ALA A 88 8.08 4.22 17.51
N VAL A 89 8.74 3.42 16.71
CA VAL A 89 9.52 2.28 17.20
C VAL A 89 10.93 2.66 17.52
#